data_568c407386d9a5c8bdaa7f2f1dd6e810
#
_entry.id   568c407386d9a5c8bdaa7f2f1dd6e810
#
_cell.length_a   1.000
_cell.length_b   1.000
_cell.length_c   1.000
_cell.angle_alpha   90.00
_cell.angle_beta   90.00
_cell.angle_gamma   90.00
#
_symmetry.space_group_name_H-M   'P 1'
#
loop_
_entity.id
_entity.type
_entity.pdbx_description
1 polymer ?
#
loop_
_entity_poly.entity_id
_entity_poly.type
_entity_poly.pdbx_seq_one_letter_code
_entity_poly.pdbx_strand_id
1 'polypeptide(L)'
;MPKKIFLLLFSLSIGIAAHAQSLYSDSVYNKYLDFNLARLQGEQDKVLELGEALLPFADKLPEKARINFYFSVGKMYEDNDEHSKALPFYEKVALATPNYYVVHRALGYLYLEKAKGIESQLGASTASDTTINHQLTLAYTEAVRKALPHLEKAQACDPSDETLAIIKTLYKNIKDDQGLNTLDSRLKELGKNCVDILDDK
;
A
#
# COMPACT_ATOMS: atom_id res chain seq x y z
N MET A 1 -16.71 35.54 -45.64
CA MET A 1 -16.95 34.09 -45.63
C MET A 1 -15.83 33.23 -44.99
N PRO A 2 -14.66 33.72 -44.53
CA PRO A 2 -13.66 32.83 -43.93
C PRO A 2 -13.93 32.47 -42.44
N LYS A 3 -14.71 33.25 -41.71
CA LYS A 3 -14.97 32.99 -40.24
C LYS A 3 -15.80 31.75 -39.95
N LYS A 4 -16.70 31.30 -40.80
CA LYS A 4 -17.55 30.13 -40.59
C LYS A 4 -16.83 28.81 -40.81
N ILE A 5 -15.83 28.75 -41.69
CA ILE A 5 -15.02 27.56 -41.97
C ILE A 5 -14.06 27.28 -40.79
N PHE A 6 -13.52 28.35 -40.16
CA PHE A 6 -12.63 28.19 -38.99
C PHE A 6 -13.32 27.66 -37.76
N LEU A 7 -14.60 28.03 -37.54
CA LEU A 7 -15.42 27.50 -36.41
C LEU A 7 -15.79 26.02 -36.61
N LEU A 8 -16.00 25.59 -37.86
CA LEU A 8 -16.30 24.17 -38.17
C LEU A 8 -15.07 23.28 -38.00
N LEU A 9 -13.88 23.75 -38.33
CA LEU A 9 -12.64 23.01 -38.11
C LEU A 9 -12.26 22.90 -36.63
N PHE A 10 -12.59 23.91 -35.81
CA PHE A 10 -12.35 23.86 -34.38
C PHE A 10 -13.30 22.93 -33.63
N SER A 11 -14.56 22.84 -34.05
CA SER A 11 -15.54 21.89 -33.46
C SER A 11 -15.23 20.43 -33.82
N LEU A 12 -14.63 20.18 -35.00
CA LEU A 12 -14.24 18.83 -35.42
C LEU A 12 -13.03 18.30 -34.61
N SER A 13 -12.08 19.19 -34.26
CA SER A 13 -10.89 18.81 -33.48
C SER A 13 -11.22 18.44 -32.02
N ILE A 14 -12.23 19.05 -31.43
CA ILE A 14 -12.66 18.74 -30.05
C ILE A 14 -13.33 17.33 -29.99
N GLY A 15 -14.11 16.96 -31.02
CA GLY A 15 -14.76 15.65 -31.09
C GLY A 15 -13.77 14.47 -31.22
N ILE A 16 -12.68 14.68 -31.98
CA ILE A 16 -11.64 13.64 -32.19
C ILE A 16 -10.84 13.39 -30.89
N ALA A 17 -10.53 14.44 -30.14
CA ALA A 17 -9.80 14.30 -28.88
C ALA A 17 -10.60 13.54 -27.81
N ALA A 18 -11.91 13.79 -27.71
CA ALA A 18 -12.78 13.09 -26.77
C ALA A 18 -12.93 11.59 -27.08
N HIS A 19 -13.05 11.23 -28.36
CA HIS A 19 -13.12 9.82 -28.81
C HIS A 19 -11.79 9.08 -28.57
N ALA A 20 -10.66 9.72 -28.87
CA ALA A 20 -9.36 9.11 -28.65
C ALA A 20 -9.09 8.83 -27.15
N GLN A 21 -9.55 9.70 -26.29
CA GLN A 21 -9.38 9.56 -24.84
C GLN A 21 -10.27 8.43 -24.28
N SER A 22 -11.49 8.24 -24.78
CA SER A 22 -12.38 7.12 -24.42
C SER A 22 -11.79 5.77 -24.86
N LEU A 23 -11.39 5.64 -26.12
CA LEU A 23 -10.79 4.40 -26.64
C LEU A 23 -9.49 4.01 -25.92
N TYR A 24 -8.69 5.00 -25.50
CA TYR A 24 -7.46 4.74 -24.74
C TYR A 24 -7.76 4.28 -23.32
N SER A 25 -8.75 4.88 -22.65
CA SER A 25 -9.21 4.46 -21.32
C SER A 25 -9.75 3.03 -21.35
N ASP A 26 -10.55 2.68 -22.35
CA ASP A 26 -11.09 1.34 -22.53
C ASP A 26 -9.98 0.30 -22.73
N SER A 27 -8.92 0.66 -23.48
CA SER A 27 -7.74 -0.20 -23.67
C SER A 27 -6.97 -0.44 -22.37
N VAL A 28 -6.80 0.58 -21.51
CA VAL A 28 -6.15 0.43 -20.20
C VAL A 28 -6.99 -0.41 -19.26
N TYR A 29 -8.30 -0.21 -19.25
CA TYR A 29 -9.20 -1.01 -18.43
C TYR A 29 -9.22 -2.49 -18.85
N ASN A 30 -9.18 -2.78 -20.17
CA ASN A 30 -9.08 -4.15 -20.65
C ASN A 30 -7.78 -4.83 -20.18
N LYS A 31 -6.64 -4.13 -20.19
CA LYS A 31 -5.39 -4.66 -19.62
C LYS A 31 -5.51 -4.95 -18.13
N TYR A 32 -6.24 -4.13 -17.39
CA TYR A 32 -6.55 -4.40 -15.98
C TYR A 32 -7.39 -5.66 -15.81
N LEU A 33 -8.36 -5.91 -16.68
CA LEU A 33 -9.15 -7.15 -16.67
C LEU A 33 -8.27 -8.37 -16.97
N ASP A 34 -7.36 -8.27 -17.94
CA ASP A 34 -6.41 -9.35 -18.26
C ASP A 34 -5.47 -9.65 -17.09
N PHE A 35 -4.98 -8.61 -16.42
CA PHE A 35 -4.20 -8.75 -15.19
C PHE A 35 -4.99 -9.47 -14.08
N ASN A 36 -6.24 -9.09 -13.85
CA ASN A 36 -7.07 -9.75 -12.85
C ASN A 36 -7.38 -11.21 -13.23
N LEU A 37 -7.59 -11.49 -14.51
CA LEU A 37 -7.79 -12.85 -14.99
C LEU A 37 -6.58 -13.73 -14.71
N ALA A 38 -5.37 -13.24 -15.01
CA ALA A 38 -4.12 -13.95 -14.72
C ALA A 38 -3.97 -14.23 -13.21
N ARG A 39 -4.33 -13.25 -12.34
CA ARG A 39 -4.33 -13.43 -10.88
C ARG A 39 -5.29 -14.54 -10.43
N LEU A 40 -6.52 -14.55 -10.97
CA LEU A 40 -7.52 -15.56 -10.64
C LEU A 40 -7.11 -16.97 -11.12
N GLN A 41 -6.34 -17.04 -12.20
CA GLN A 41 -5.80 -18.29 -12.77
C GLN A 41 -4.52 -18.76 -12.07
N GLY A 42 -3.91 -17.94 -11.18
CA GLY A 42 -2.67 -18.26 -10.49
C GLY A 42 -1.43 -18.21 -11.39
N GLU A 43 -1.49 -17.50 -12.53
CA GLU A 43 -0.41 -17.37 -13.51
C GLU A 43 0.62 -16.32 -13.05
N GLN A 44 1.46 -16.65 -12.07
CA GLN A 44 2.33 -15.69 -11.35
C GLN A 44 3.23 -14.87 -12.29
N ASP A 45 3.93 -15.52 -13.24
CA ASP A 45 4.82 -14.83 -14.19
C ASP A 45 4.05 -13.81 -15.05
N LYS A 46 2.84 -14.18 -15.47
CA LYS A 46 1.98 -13.31 -16.27
C LYS A 46 1.39 -12.16 -15.44
N VAL A 47 1.10 -12.39 -14.17
CA VAL A 47 0.67 -11.34 -13.23
C VAL A 47 1.77 -10.29 -13.08
N LEU A 48 3.03 -10.72 -12.95
CA LEU A 48 4.17 -9.81 -12.86
C LEU A 48 4.32 -9.00 -14.16
N GLU A 49 4.34 -9.66 -15.32
CA GLU A 49 4.46 -9.01 -16.63
C GLU A 49 3.34 -7.98 -16.87
N LEU A 50 2.07 -8.41 -16.70
CA LEU A 50 0.90 -7.53 -16.94
C LEU A 50 0.83 -6.41 -15.90
N GLY A 51 1.17 -6.68 -14.65
CA GLY A 51 1.21 -5.69 -13.58
C GLY A 51 2.22 -4.59 -13.88
N GLU A 52 3.47 -4.94 -14.19
CA GLU A 52 4.52 -3.98 -14.53
C GLU A 52 4.19 -3.20 -15.81
N ALA A 53 3.64 -3.85 -16.83
CA ALA A 53 3.21 -3.20 -18.07
C ALA A 53 2.05 -2.21 -17.87
N LEU A 54 1.19 -2.43 -16.87
CA LEU A 54 0.03 -1.57 -16.58
C LEU A 54 0.39 -0.39 -15.66
N LEU A 55 1.41 -0.52 -14.80
CA LEU A 55 1.79 0.50 -13.81
C LEU A 55 1.93 1.92 -14.38
N PRO A 56 2.59 2.16 -15.54
CA PRO A 56 2.72 3.51 -16.10
C PRO A 56 1.38 4.15 -16.48
N PHE A 57 0.32 3.35 -16.58
CA PHE A 57 -1.01 3.78 -17.00
C PHE A 57 -2.06 3.69 -15.89
N ALA A 58 -1.66 3.33 -14.68
CA ALA A 58 -2.58 3.09 -13.56
C ALA A 58 -3.49 4.31 -13.26
N ASP A 59 -2.99 5.52 -13.45
CA ASP A 59 -3.78 6.74 -13.25
C ASP A 59 -4.93 6.93 -14.25
N LYS A 60 -4.96 6.14 -15.33
CA LYS A 60 -6.08 6.10 -16.29
C LYS A 60 -7.21 5.16 -15.85
N LEU A 61 -6.96 4.31 -14.88
CA LEU A 61 -8.01 3.44 -14.33
C LEU A 61 -9.02 4.27 -13.52
N PRO A 62 -10.30 3.88 -13.50
CA PRO A 62 -11.26 4.36 -12.53
C PRO A 62 -10.71 4.21 -11.10
N GLU A 63 -11.08 5.12 -10.21
CA GLU A 63 -10.48 5.18 -8.87
C GLU A 63 -10.51 3.85 -8.12
N LYS A 64 -11.66 3.19 -8.06
CA LYS A 64 -11.80 1.91 -7.36
C LYS A 64 -10.96 0.80 -8.01
N ALA A 65 -10.95 0.70 -9.34
CA ALA A 65 -10.12 -0.25 -10.08
C ALA A 65 -8.62 0.02 -9.83
N ARG A 66 -8.21 1.29 -9.77
CA ARG A 66 -6.84 1.70 -9.47
C ARG A 66 -6.41 1.31 -8.06
N ILE A 67 -7.28 1.49 -7.07
CA ILE A 67 -7.02 1.07 -5.68
C ILE A 67 -6.85 -0.45 -5.61
N ASN A 68 -7.76 -1.21 -6.22
CA ASN A 68 -7.67 -2.67 -6.31
C ASN A 68 -6.41 -3.12 -7.04
N PHE A 69 -6.04 -2.42 -8.11
CA PHE A 69 -4.81 -2.69 -8.85
C PHE A 69 -3.58 -2.45 -7.97
N TYR A 70 -3.50 -1.32 -7.26
CA TYR A 70 -2.36 -1.06 -6.37
C TYR A 70 -2.27 -2.09 -5.23
N PHE A 71 -3.39 -2.49 -4.63
CA PHE A 71 -3.38 -3.57 -3.64
C PHE A 71 -2.82 -4.86 -4.23
N SER A 72 -3.26 -5.21 -5.43
CA SER A 72 -2.83 -6.43 -6.12
C SER A 72 -1.36 -6.40 -6.54
N VAL A 73 -0.85 -5.23 -6.96
CA VAL A 73 0.57 -5.04 -7.27
C VAL A 73 1.42 -5.10 -5.99
N GLY A 74 0.95 -4.51 -4.89
CA GLY A 74 1.59 -4.65 -3.59
C GLY A 74 1.73 -6.13 -3.20
N LYS A 75 0.63 -6.89 -3.32
CA LYS A 75 0.63 -8.33 -3.03
C LYS A 75 1.54 -9.12 -3.95
N MET A 76 1.56 -8.81 -5.24
CA MET A 76 2.45 -9.42 -6.22
C MET A 76 3.93 -9.25 -5.82
N TYR A 77 4.36 -8.04 -5.45
CA TYR A 77 5.72 -7.80 -4.99
C TYR A 77 6.02 -8.46 -3.64
N GLU A 78 5.07 -8.47 -2.71
CA GLU A 78 5.20 -9.17 -1.43
C GLU A 78 5.40 -10.68 -1.64
N ASP A 79 4.61 -11.31 -2.52
CA ASP A 79 4.72 -12.74 -2.83
C ASP A 79 6.03 -13.11 -3.53
N ASN A 80 6.73 -12.16 -4.13
CA ASN A 80 8.06 -12.31 -4.72
C ASN A 80 9.20 -11.87 -3.78
N ASP A 81 8.96 -11.69 -2.48
CA ASP A 81 9.93 -11.19 -1.48
C ASP A 81 10.51 -9.79 -1.80
N GLU A 82 9.87 -9.03 -2.70
CA GLU A 82 10.27 -7.69 -3.08
C GLU A 82 9.60 -6.62 -2.19
N HIS A 83 9.72 -6.77 -0.88
CA HIS A 83 9.00 -6.01 0.15
C HIS A 83 9.17 -4.49 0.02
N SER A 84 10.36 -4.02 -0.39
CA SER A 84 10.61 -2.59 -0.62
C SER A 84 9.79 -2.01 -1.80
N LYS A 85 9.46 -2.83 -2.79
CA LYS A 85 8.59 -2.44 -3.90
C LYS A 85 7.11 -2.52 -3.53
N ALA A 86 6.71 -3.44 -2.65
CA ALA A 86 5.34 -3.61 -2.19
C ALA A 86 4.84 -2.39 -1.36
N LEU A 87 5.70 -1.87 -0.47
CA LEU A 87 5.37 -0.79 0.47
C LEU A 87 4.65 0.41 -0.15
N PRO A 88 5.17 1.07 -1.21
CA PRO A 88 4.55 2.28 -1.76
C PRO A 88 3.16 2.04 -2.36
N PHE A 89 2.86 0.83 -2.80
CA PHE A 89 1.54 0.48 -3.31
C PHE A 89 0.54 0.29 -2.17
N TYR A 90 0.92 -0.42 -1.13
CA TYR A 90 0.09 -0.58 0.06
C TYR A 90 -0.15 0.76 0.78
N GLU A 91 0.85 1.66 0.83
CA GLU A 91 0.66 3.01 1.37
C GLU A 91 -0.38 3.82 0.59
N LYS A 92 -0.38 3.74 -0.75
CA LYS A 92 -1.41 4.36 -1.60
C LYS A 92 -2.81 3.81 -1.29
N VAL A 93 -2.93 2.49 -1.09
CA VAL A 93 -4.21 1.86 -0.73
C VAL A 93 -4.67 2.29 0.65
N ALA A 94 -3.79 2.27 1.66
CA ALA A 94 -4.13 2.68 3.02
C ALA A 94 -4.55 4.15 3.12
N LEU A 95 -3.93 5.02 2.30
CA LEU A 95 -4.32 6.43 2.21
C LEU A 95 -5.71 6.60 1.57
N ALA A 96 -6.01 5.85 0.51
CA ALA A 96 -7.29 5.94 -0.19
C ALA A 96 -8.43 5.25 0.57
N THR A 97 -8.12 4.18 1.31
CA THR A 97 -9.09 3.35 2.04
C THR A 97 -8.64 3.09 3.49
N PRO A 98 -8.66 4.11 4.37
CA PRO A 98 -8.06 4.02 5.71
C PRO A 98 -8.75 3.03 6.65
N ASN A 99 -9.90 2.50 6.27
CA ASN A 99 -10.63 1.49 7.04
C ASN A 99 -10.41 0.05 6.54
N TYR A 100 -9.69 -0.14 5.42
CA TYR A 100 -9.36 -1.45 4.87
C TYR A 100 -8.22 -2.09 5.67
N TYR A 101 -8.59 -2.86 6.72
CA TYR A 101 -7.61 -3.37 7.68
C TYR A 101 -6.64 -4.41 7.09
N VAL A 102 -6.98 -5.06 5.99
CA VAL A 102 -6.10 -6.04 5.33
C VAL A 102 -4.82 -5.38 4.82
N VAL A 103 -4.90 -4.18 4.22
CA VAL A 103 -3.71 -3.44 3.80
C VAL A 103 -2.90 -2.94 5.00
N HIS A 104 -3.57 -2.57 6.09
CA HIS A 104 -2.89 -2.19 7.33
C HIS A 104 -2.14 -3.39 7.93
N ARG A 105 -2.69 -4.60 7.86
CA ARG A 105 -1.97 -5.82 8.27
C ARG A 105 -0.69 -5.98 7.45
N ALA A 106 -0.78 -5.93 6.12
CA ALA A 106 0.40 -6.05 5.25
C ALA A 106 1.45 -4.99 5.58
N LEU A 107 1.09 -3.71 5.65
CA LEU A 107 2.00 -2.62 6.00
C LEU A 107 2.64 -2.80 7.38
N GLY A 108 1.82 -3.18 8.37
CA GLY A 108 2.29 -3.39 9.73
C GLY A 108 3.39 -4.46 9.82
N TYR A 109 3.20 -5.58 9.14
CA TYR A 109 4.19 -6.67 9.12
C TYR A 109 5.42 -6.34 8.26
N LEU A 110 5.28 -5.66 7.12
CA LEU A 110 6.42 -5.21 6.31
C LEU A 110 7.30 -4.20 7.06
N TYR A 111 6.72 -3.24 7.77
CA TYR A 111 7.49 -2.32 8.63
C TYR A 111 8.09 -3.02 9.84
N LEU A 112 7.41 -4.01 10.42
CA LEU A 112 7.95 -4.86 11.48
C LEU A 112 9.18 -5.65 11.00
N GLU A 113 9.12 -6.23 9.83
CA GLU A 113 10.25 -6.93 9.23
C GLU A 113 11.44 -5.99 9.02
N LYS A 114 11.19 -4.79 8.50
CA LYS A 114 12.23 -3.76 8.40
C LYS A 114 12.83 -3.43 9.76
N ALA A 115 12.02 -3.30 10.82
CA ALA A 115 12.50 -3.06 12.17
C ALA A 115 13.37 -4.22 12.67
N LYS A 116 12.94 -5.48 12.48
CA LYS A 116 13.73 -6.67 12.85
C LYS A 116 15.07 -6.74 12.13
N GLY A 117 15.11 -6.37 10.84
CA GLY A 117 16.37 -6.29 10.09
C GLY A 117 17.36 -5.28 10.67
N ILE A 118 16.86 -4.11 11.12
CA ILE A 118 17.68 -3.09 11.78
C ILE A 118 18.11 -3.55 13.18
N GLU A 119 17.24 -4.20 13.94
CA GLU A 119 17.54 -4.77 15.25
C GLU A 119 18.66 -5.82 15.16
N SER A 120 18.64 -6.67 14.12
CA SER A 120 19.71 -7.61 13.86
C SER A 120 21.04 -6.92 13.57
N GLN A 121 21.06 -5.81 12.83
CA GLN A 121 22.27 -5.00 12.61
C GLN A 121 22.77 -4.36 13.90
N LEU A 122 21.88 -3.88 14.77
CA LEU A 122 22.23 -3.38 16.10
C LEU A 122 22.91 -4.47 16.96
N GLY A 123 22.36 -5.68 16.95
CA GLY A 123 22.94 -6.81 17.69
C GLY A 123 24.30 -7.26 17.17
N ALA A 124 24.59 -7.04 15.88
CA ALA A 124 25.87 -7.39 15.25
C ALA A 124 26.92 -6.26 15.37
N SER A 125 26.52 -5.02 15.72
CA SER A 125 27.42 -3.88 15.84
C SER A 125 28.22 -3.95 17.13
N THR A 126 29.46 -3.41 17.11
CA THR A 126 30.30 -3.36 18.30
C THR A 126 29.96 -2.16 19.21
N ALA A 127 30.19 -2.29 20.50
CA ALA A 127 29.94 -1.19 21.46
C ALA A 127 30.77 0.07 21.16
N SER A 128 31.88 -0.06 20.42
CA SER A 128 32.75 1.06 20.01
C SER A 128 32.15 1.92 18.89
N ASP A 129 31.20 1.39 18.13
CA ASP A 129 30.60 2.07 16.96
C ASP A 129 29.44 2.98 17.39
N THR A 130 29.67 3.88 18.32
CA THR A 130 28.62 4.72 18.95
C THR A 130 27.78 5.49 17.93
N THR A 131 28.38 6.02 16.87
CA THR A 131 27.67 6.78 15.83
C THR A 131 26.76 5.86 15.02
N ILE A 132 27.24 4.69 14.62
CA ILE A 132 26.46 3.70 13.86
C ILE A 132 25.29 3.20 14.72
N ASN A 133 25.56 2.85 15.99
CA ASN A 133 24.56 2.39 16.93
C ASN A 133 23.45 3.44 17.16
N HIS A 134 23.83 4.71 17.25
CA HIS A 134 22.85 5.79 17.35
C HIS A 134 21.97 5.90 16.09
N GLN A 135 22.56 5.86 14.91
CA GLN A 135 21.81 5.90 13.64
C GLN A 135 20.87 4.71 13.49
N LEU A 136 21.33 3.49 13.78
CA LEU A 136 20.51 2.28 13.75
C LEU A 136 19.36 2.35 14.77
N THR A 137 19.61 2.88 15.97
CA THR A 137 18.56 3.07 16.99
C THR A 137 17.47 4.03 16.50
N LEU A 138 17.84 5.13 15.87
CA LEU A 138 16.89 6.07 15.28
C LEU A 138 16.09 5.42 14.15
N ALA A 139 16.77 4.70 13.26
CA ALA A 139 16.12 4.00 12.14
C ALA A 139 15.15 2.89 12.62
N TYR A 140 15.55 2.14 13.68
CA TYR A 140 14.68 1.17 14.33
C TYR A 140 13.43 1.83 14.90
N THR A 141 13.61 2.91 15.66
CA THR A 141 12.50 3.65 16.28
C THR A 141 11.54 4.19 15.21
N GLU A 142 12.06 4.70 14.10
CA GLU A 142 11.25 5.16 12.98
C GLU A 142 10.46 4.01 12.33
N ALA A 143 11.09 2.87 12.07
CA ALA A 143 10.44 1.71 11.50
C ALA A 143 9.31 1.18 12.40
N VAL A 144 9.56 1.11 13.72
CA VAL A 144 8.57 0.73 14.73
C VAL A 144 7.39 1.72 14.74
N ARG A 145 7.66 3.02 14.72
CA ARG A 145 6.60 4.05 14.69
C ARG A 145 5.75 3.99 13.43
N LYS A 146 6.32 3.54 12.32
CA LYS A 146 5.54 3.26 11.09
C LYS A 146 4.72 1.99 11.21
N ALA A 147 5.25 0.92 11.82
CA ALA A 147 4.53 -0.35 11.99
C ALA A 147 3.32 -0.23 12.92
N LEU A 148 3.48 0.46 14.07
CA LEU A 148 2.50 0.48 15.15
C LEU A 148 1.08 0.88 14.72
N PRO A 149 0.82 2.02 14.04
CA PRO A 149 -0.53 2.42 13.68
C PRO A 149 -1.22 1.42 12.74
N HIS A 150 -0.45 0.77 11.88
CA HIS A 150 -0.97 -0.26 10.98
C HIS A 150 -1.28 -1.57 11.71
N LEU A 151 -0.39 -2.03 12.59
CA LEU A 151 -0.63 -3.21 13.43
C LEU A 151 -1.83 -2.97 14.37
N GLU A 152 -1.97 -1.79 14.94
CA GLU A 152 -3.12 -1.44 15.78
C GLU A 152 -4.44 -1.46 15.00
N LYS A 153 -4.47 -0.91 13.78
CA LYS A 153 -5.66 -0.97 12.93
C LYS A 153 -6.02 -2.41 12.57
N ALA A 154 -5.04 -3.22 12.20
CA ALA A 154 -5.25 -4.64 11.93
C ALA A 154 -5.76 -5.38 13.17
N GLN A 155 -5.11 -5.18 14.33
CA GLN A 155 -5.50 -5.78 15.62
C GLN A 155 -6.91 -5.39 16.06
N ALA A 156 -7.29 -4.14 15.84
CA ALA A 156 -8.61 -3.63 16.22
C ALA A 156 -9.73 -4.26 15.39
N CYS A 157 -9.46 -4.60 14.12
CA CYS A 157 -10.46 -5.12 13.18
C CYS A 157 -10.48 -6.65 13.12
N ASP A 158 -9.33 -7.28 13.30
CA ASP A 158 -9.17 -8.74 13.29
C ASP A 158 -8.18 -9.13 14.40
N PRO A 159 -8.67 -9.29 15.63
CA PRO A 159 -7.86 -9.51 16.83
C PRO A 159 -7.05 -10.80 16.77
N SER A 160 -5.76 -10.70 17.16
CA SER A 160 -4.85 -11.82 17.33
C SER A 160 -3.99 -11.61 18.56
N ASP A 161 -3.87 -12.62 19.42
CA ASP A 161 -3.02 -12.56 20.61
C ASP A 161 -1.55 -12.33 20.24
N GLU A 162 -1.11 -12.92 19.13
CA GLU A 162 0.25 -12.73 18.61
C GLU A 162 0.49 -11.27 18.19
N THR A 163 -0.39 -10.68 17.39
CA THR A 163 -0.28 -9.29 16.96
C THR A 163 -0.31 -8.34 18.15
N LEU A 164 -1.18 -8.60 19.13
CA LEU A 164 -1.26 -7.80 20.36
C LEU A 164 0.04 -7.86 21.17
N ALA A 165 0.65 -9.05 21.29
CA ALA A 165 1.93 -9.23 21.98
C ALA A 165 3.06 -8.47 21.24
N ILE A 166 3.09 -8.51 19.91
CA ILE A 166 4.04 -7.76 19.08
C ILE A 166 3.88 -6.25 19.33
N ILE A 167 2.67 -5.70 19.26
CA ILE A 167 2.41 -4.28 19.50
C ILE A 167 2.92 -3.84 20.88
N LYS A 168 2.60 -4.61 21.94
CA LYS A 168 3.05 -4.31 23.30
C LYS A 168 4.58 -4.35 23.44
N THR A 169 5.24 -5.29 22.76
CA THR A 169 6.70 -5.40 22.73
C THR A 169 7.33 -4.22 22.01
N LEU A 170 6.78 -3.80 20.86
CA LEU A 170 7.28 -2.66 20.11
C LEU A 170 7.22 -1.35 20.92
N TYR A 171 6.11 -1.11 21.62
CA TYR A 171 6.00 0.05 22.53
C TYR A 171 7.06 0.04 23.62
N LYS A 172 7.28 -1.12 24.25
CA LYS A 172 8.33 -1.27 25.29
C LYS A 172 9.72 -1.02 24.71
N ASN A 173 10.03 -1.56 23.53
CA ASN A 173 11.34 -1.43 22.90
C ASN A 173 11.69 0.03 22.59
N ILE A 174 10.71 0.84 22.16
CA ILE A 174 10.90 2.27 21.89
C ILE A 174 10.67 3.16 23.14
N LYS A 175 10.38 2.56 24.29
CA LYS A 175 10.10 3.24 25.57
C LYS A 175 8.94 4.23 25.49
N ASP A 176 7.89 3.89 24.77
CA ASP A 176 6.66 4.68 24.67
C ASP A 176 5.59 4.13 25.63
N ASP A 177 5.76 4.43 26.90
CA ASP A 177 4.83 4.03 27.96
C ASP A 177 3.44 4.67 27.77
N GLN A 178 3.35 5.89 27.24
CA GLN A 178 2.08 6.55 26.98
C GLN A 178 1.32 5.81 25.87
N GLY A 179 1.99 5.44 24.78
CA GLY A 179 1.43 4.63 23.70
C GLY A 179 0.91 3.29 24.25
N LEU A 180 1.68 2.61 25.08
CA LEU A 180 1.29 1.34 25.67
C LEU A 180 0.07 1.48 26.61
N ASN A 181 0.05 2.48 27.49
CA ASN A 181 -1.03 2.69 28.48
C ASN A 181 -2.37 3.07 27.84
N THR A 182 -2.35 3.68 26.66
CA THR A 182 -3.56 4.09 25.93
C THR A 182 -3.99 3.11 24.83
N LEU A 183 -3.27 1.99 24.66
CA LEU A 183 -3.50 1.02 23.58
C LEU A 183 -4.94 0.52 23.52
N ASP A 184 -5.49 0.03 24.63
CA ASP A 184 -6.83 -0.57 24.66
C ASP A 184 -7.93 0.43 24.20
N SER A 185 -7.79 1.71 24.61
CA SER A 185 -8.74 2.75 24.19
C SER A 185 -8.64 3.06 22.70
N ARG A 186 -7.42 3.06 22.13
CA ARG A 186 -7.20 3.26 20.70
C ARG A 186 -7.72 2.07 19.88
N LEU A 187 -7.46 0.83 20.31
CA LEU A 187 -7.98 -0.35 19.62
C LEU A 187 -9.51 -0.33 19.58
N LYS A 188 -10.17 0.04 20.68
CA LYS A 188 -11.64 0.19 20.70
C LYS A 188 -12.14 1.24 19.71
N GLU A 189 -11.44 2.36 19.55
CA GLU A 189 -11.81 3.41 18.59
C GLU A 189 -11.56 2.97 17.15
N LEU A 190 -10.39 2.41 16.87
CA LEU A 190 -10.02 1.91 15.53
C LEU A 190 -10.93 0.78 15.04
N GLY A 191 -11.48 -0.02 15.95
CA GLY A 191 -12.37 -1.14 15.64
C GLY A 191 -13.79 -0.72 15.22
N LYS A 192 -14.17 0.56 15.34
CA LYS A 192 -15.51 1.02 14.96
C LYS A 192 -15.79 0.99 13.46
N ASN A 193 -14.76 1.14 12.65
CA ASN A 193 -14.88 1.22 11.19
C ASN A 193 -13.87 0.26 10.56
N CYS A 194 -14.31 -0.97 10.28
CA CYS A 194 -13.48 -2.00 9.67
C CYS A 194 -14.05 -2.39 8.31
N VAL A 195 -13.18 -2.46 7.32
CA VAL A 195 -13.49 -2.93 5.96
C VAL A 195 -12.52 -4.06 5.65
N ASP A 196 -13.03 -5.21 5.22
CA ASP A 196 -12.27 -6.41 4.89
C ASP A 196 -12.19 -6.69 3.39
N ILE A 197 -13.01 -6.03 2.59
CA ILE A 197 -13.08 -6.18 1.13
C ILE A 197 -13.01 -4.80 0.47
N LEU A 198 -12.15 -4.66 -0.54
CA LEU A 198 -12.16 -3.49 -1.42
C LEU A 198 -13.34 -3.63 -2.41
N ASP A 199 -14.19 -2.60 -2.45
CA ASP A 199 -15.30 -2.52 -3.41
C ASP A 199 -14.77 -2.06 -4.78
N ASP A 200 -15.10 -2.79 -5.83
CA ASP A 200 -14.72 -2.51 -7.22
C ASP A 200 -15.91 -2.08 -8.10
N LYS A 201 -17.10 -1.87 -7.51
CA LYS A 201 -18.33 -1.37 -8.18
C LYS A 201 -18.59 0.10 -7.93
#